data_1930c680b02050c2facb684bdbc3e9bc
#
_entry.id   1930c680b02050c2facb684bdbc3e9bc
#
_cell.length_a   1.000
_cell.length_b   1.000
_cell.length_c   1.000
_cell.angle_alpha   90.00
_cell.angle_beta   90.00
_cell.angle_gamma   90.00
#
_symmetry.space_group_name_H-M   'P 1'
#
loop_
_entity.id
_entity.type
_entity.pdbx_description
1 polymer ?
#
loop_
_entity_poly.entity_id
_entity_poly.type
_entity_poly.pdbx_seq_one_letter_code
_entity_poly.pdbx_strand_id
1 'polypeptide(L)'
;VIIGVGINFSIAEFPKNLQTKAGSLFSQNTPITRNELIAEIWKCFYETEADELLYLYKKRSIVLGKEVSFKQEHQTISGKACDISDQGQLQIELPTGEKIWLHSGEVSLTKW
;
A
#
# COMPACT_ATOMS: atom_id res chain seq x y z
N VAL A 1 -12.89 -3.87 -15.95
CA VAL A 1 -12.10 -3.36 -14.81
C VAL A 1 -11.14 -2.28 -15.31
N ILE A 2 -11.07 -1.15 -14.63
CA ILE A 2 -10.11 -0.07 -14.91
C ILE A 2 -9.12 -0.05 -13.75
N ILE A 3 -7.84 -0.16 -14.05
CA ILE A 3 -6.76 -0.12 -13.06
C ILE A 3 -5.94 1.15 -13.29
N GLY A 4 -5.81 1.97 -12.25
CA GLY A 4 -4.97 3.17 -12.26
C GLY A 4 -3.75 2.97 -11.36
N VAL A 5 -2.55 3.29 -11.88
CA VAL A 5 -1.31 3.24 -11.13
C VAL A 5 -0.68 4.62 -11.10
N GLY A 6 -0.49 5.18 -9.90
CA GLY A 6 0.17 6.47 -9.67
C GLY A 6 1.55 6.27 -9.04
N ILE A 7 2.60 6.71 -9.72
CA ILE A 7 3.98 6.59 -9.25
C ILE A 7 4.69 7.93 -9.38
N ASN A 8 5.31 8.40 -8.31
CA ASN A 8 6.26 9.50 -8.34
C ASN A 8 7.55 9.01 -9.00
N PHE A 9 7.70 9.22 -10.29
CA PHE A 9 8.78 8.65 -11.08
C PHE A 9 10.13 9.34 -10.81
N SER A 10 10.15 10.67 -10.96
CA SER A 10 11.33 11.48 -10.68
C SER A 10 10.88 12.86 -10.24
N ILE A 11 10.89 13.09 -8.95
CA ILE A 11 10.54 14.36 -8.30
C ILE A 11 11.75 14.79 -7.49
N ALA A 12 12.32 15.93 -7.85
CA ALA A 12 13.52 16.46 -7.20
C ALA A 12 13.23 16.96 -5.79
N GLU A 13 12.05 17.57 -5.58
CA GLU A 13 11.67 18.15 -4.29
C GLU A 13 10.17 18.03 -4.04
N PHE A 14 9.82 17.58 -2.85
CA PHE A 14 8.43 17.53 -2.40
C PHE A 14 8.09 18.76 -1.54
N PRO A 15 6.83 19.21 -1.54
CA PRO A 15 6.35 20.21 -0.58
C PRO A 15 6.68 19.81 0.86
N LYS A 16 6.96 20.79 1.72
CA LYS A 16 7.42 20.55 3.12
C LYS A 16 6.55 19.57 3.91
N ASN A 17 5.25 19.61 3.72
CA ASN A 17 4.29 18.72 4.39
C ASN A 17 4.30 17.26 3.86
N LEU A 18 4.97 17.02 2.75
CA LEU A 18 5.07 15.68 2.12
C LEU A 18 6.49 15.09 2.20
N GLN A 19 7.51 15.86 2.54
CA GLN A 19 8.90 15.42 2.53
C GLN A 19 9.19 14.18 3.38
N THR A 20 8.41 13.98 4.48
CA THR A 20 8.54 12.81 5.36
C THR A 20 7.58 11.67 5.02
N LYS A 21 6.66 11.88 4.07
CA LYS A 21 5.56 10.94 3.77
C LYS A 21 5.55 10.45 2.32
N ALA A 22 6.21 11.19 1.43
CA ALA A 22 6.27 10.87 0.01
C ALA A 22 7.69 10.65 -0.44
N GLY A 23 7.87 9.73 -1.36
CA GLY A 23 9.13 9.45 -2.02
C GLY A 23 8.96 9.39 -3.54
N SER A 24 10.07 9.43 -4.25
CA SER A 24 10.15 9.23 -5.69
C SER A 24 11.02 8.01 -6.00
N LEU A 25 10.74 7.30 -7.10
CA LEU A 25 11.58 6.19 -7.54
C LEU A 25 13.02 6.64 -7.80
N PHE A 26 13.16 7.82 -8.40
CA PHE A 26 14.46 8.43 -8.69
C PHE A 26 14.47 9.86 -8.17
N SER A 27 15.58 10.27 -7.57
CA SER A 27 15.78 11.65 -7.13
C SER A 27 16.38 12.52 -8.26
N GLN A 28 17.33 11.97 -9.00
CA GLN A 28 18.01 12.57 -10.15
C GLN A 28 18.50 11.45 -11.06
N ASN A 29 18.79 11.74 -12.34
CA ASN A 29 19.34 10.79 -13.32
C ASN A 29 18.59 9.44 -13.36
N THR A 30 17.49 9.41 -14.07
CA THR A 30 16.69 8.20 -14.21
C THR A 30 17.42 7.19 -15.10
N PRO A 31 17.75 5.97 -14.64
CA PRO A 31 18.40 4.95 -15.44
C PRO A 31 17.48 4.34 -16.50
N ILE A 32 16.18 4.59 -16.40
CA ILE A 32 15.13 4.12 -17.31
C ILE A 32 14.19 5.26 -17.66
N THR A 33 13.47 5.13 -18.76
CA THR A 33 12.39 6.02 -19.16
C THR A 33 11.06 5.62 -18.52
N ARG A 34 10.07 6.52 -18.54
CA ARG A 34 8.70 6.19 -18.13
C ARG A 34 8.09 5.06 -18.94
N ASN A 35 8.37 5.02 -20.24
CA ASN A 35 7.86 3.97 -21.12
C ASN A 35 8.43 2.60 -20.77
N GLU A 36 9.72 2.52 -20.45
CA GLU A 36 10.34 1.29 -19.97
C GLU A 36 9.74 0.84 -18.64
N LEU A 37 9.51 1.76 -17.70
CA LEU A 37 8.85 1.43 -16.44
C LEU A 37 7.43 0.88 -16.68
N ILE A 38 6.65 1.50 -17.56
CA ILE A 38 5.31 1.03 -17.91
C ILE A 38 5.37 -0.37 -18.52
N ALA A 39 6.31 -0.61 -19.43
CA ALA A 39 6.49 -1.92 -20.05
C ALA A 39 6.84 -3.00 -19.00
N GLU A 40 7.75 -2.70 -18.07
CA GLU A 40 8.11 -3.63 -16.99
C GLU A 40 6.95 -3.89 -16.03
N ILE A 41 6.14 -2.88 -15.69
CA ILE A 41 4.93 -3.08 -14.88
C ILE A 41 3.97 -4.07 -15.55
N TRP A 42 3.70 -3.90 -16.86
CA TRP A 42 2.84 -4.80 -17.60
C TRP A 42 3.43 -6.21 -17.69
N LYS A 43 4.72 -6.32 -17.95
CA LYS A 43 5.42 -7.61 -17.97
C LYS A 43 5.25 -8.33 -16.62
N CYS A 44 5.60 -7.67 -15.51
CA CYS A 44 5.41 -8.24 -14.17
C CYS A 44 3.96 -8.65 -13.88
N PHE A 45 2.99 -7.84 -14.34
CA PHE A 45 1.57 -8.13 -14.16
C PHE A 45 1.15 -9.45 -14.86
N TYR A 46 1.66 -9.70 -16.06
CA TYR A 46 1.34 -10.92 -16.82
C TYR A 46 2.16 -12.14 -16.39
N GLU A 47 3.35 -11.94 -15.86
CA GLU A 47 4.26 -13.02 -15.45
C GLU A 47 4.06 -13.47 -14.00
N THR A 48 3.36 -12.67 -13.15
CA THR A 48 3.12 -13.03 -11.76
C THR A 48 2.03 -14.09 -11.67
N GLU A 49 2.35 -15.24 -11.14
CA GLU A 49 1.39 -16.31 -10.89
C GLU A 49 0.43 -15.95 -9.75
N ALA A 50 -0.83 -16.34 -9.90
CA ALA A 50 -1.90 -15.95 -8.97
C ALA A 50 -1.68 -16.49 -7.54
N ASP A 51 -1.09 -17.65 -7.40
CA ASP A 51 -0.79 -18.31 -6.13
C ASP A 51 0.37 -17.63 -5.37
N GLU A 52 1.29 -16.97 -6.08
CA GLU A 52 2.37 -16.20 -5.46
C GLU A 52 1.93 -14.80 -5.05
N LEU A 53 0.88 -14.25 -5.67
CA LEU A 53 0.49 -12.86 -5.54
C LEU A 53 0.23 -12.47 -4.09
N LEU A 54 -0.54 -13.26 -3.35
CA LEU A 54 -0.89 -12.97 -1.96
C LEU A 54 0.35 -12.97 -1.06
N TYR A 55 1.24 -13.94 -1.23
CA TYR A 55 2.49 -14.00 -0.48
C TYR A 55 3.36 -12.76 -0.72
N LEU A 56 3.56 -12.38 -1.98
CA LEU A 56 4.34 -11.20 -2.36
C LEU A 56 3.70 -9.92 -1.84
N TYR A 57 2.37 -9.81 -1.89
CA TYR A 57 1.62 -8.67 -1.39
C TYR A 57 1.78 -8.52 0.14
N LYS A 58 1.58 -9.60 0.90
CA LYS A 58 1.81 -9.61 2.36
C LYS A 58 3.25 -9.22 2.70
N LYS A 59 4.23 -9.83 2.04
CA LYS A 59 5.66 -9.59 2.26
C LYS A 59 6.07 -8.13 2.03
N ARG A 60 5.42 -7.45 1.07
CA ARG A 60 5.70 -6.04 0.71
C ARG A 60 4.78 -5.05 1.42
N SER A 61 3.83 -5.52 2.21
CA SER A 61 2.88 -4.66 2.91
C SER A 61 3.58 -3.86 4.00
N ILE A 62 3.44 -2.54 3.93
CA ILE A 62 3.98 -1.61 4.93
C ILE A 62 3.07 -1.46 6.14
N VAL A 63 1.82 -1.95 6.07
CA VAL A 63 0.83 -1.79 7.15
C VAL A 63 0.79 -2.98 8.10
N LEU A 64 1.17 -4.19 7.65
CA LEU A 64 1.16 -5.38 8.52
C LEU A 64 2.09 -5.22 9.72
N GLY A 65 1.57 -5.55 10.89
CA GLY A 65 2.24 -5.40 12.17
C GLY A 65 2.23 -3.98 12.75
N LYS A 66 1.64 -3.01 12.03
CA LYS A 66 1.58 -1.60 12.45
C LYS A 66 0.22 -1.23 13.03
N GLU A 67 0.23 -0.19 13.87
CA GLU A 67 -0.97 0.49 14.31
C GLU A 67 -1.53 1.33 13.17
N VAL A 68 -2.80 1.10 12.86
CA VAL A 68 -3.53 1.78 11.79
C VAL A 68 -4.81 2.39 12.35
N SER A 69 -5.32 3.41 11.66
CA SER A 69 -6.64 3.97 11.91
C SER A 69 -7.49 3.91 10.66
N PHE A 70 -8.79 3.71 10.81
CA PHE A 70 -9.76 3.68 9.74
C PHE A 70 -11.07 4.31 10.20
N LYS A 71 -11.91 4.73 9.25
CA LYS A 71 -13.22 5.29 9.54
C LYS A 71 -14.30 4.23 9.39
N GLN A 72 -15.14 4.12 10.39
CA GLN A 72 -16.35 3.30 10.38
C GLN A 72 -17.50 4.13 10.97
N GLU A 73 -18.61 4.30 10.22
CA GLU A 73 -19.82 5.00 10.68
C GLU A 73 -19.53 6.37 11.35
N HIS A 74 -18.67 7.21 10.74
CA HIS A 74 -18.24 8.52 11.25
C HIS A 74 -17.31 8.49 12.48
N GLN A 75 -16.91 7.34 12.96
CA GLN A 75 -15.92 7.20 14.04
C GLN A 75 -14.57 6.78 13.46
N THR A 76 -13.49 7.29 14.07
CA THR A 76 -12.14 6.81 13.78
C THR A 76 -11.79 5.74 14.79
N ILE A 77 -11.55 4.53 14.28
CA ILE A 77 -11.17 3.36 15.06
C ILE A 77 -9.69 3.10 14.80
N SER A 78 -8.95 2.70 15.83
CA SER A 78 -7.55 2.30 15.70
C SER A 78 -7.38 0.85 16.14
N GLY A 79 -6.41 0.17 15.51
CA GLY A 79 -6.06 -1.20 15.86
C GLY A 79 -4.79 -1.63 15.12
N LYS A 80 -4.35 -2.84 15.38
CA LYS A 80 -3.14 -3.41 14.77
C LYS A 80 -3.51 -4.21 13.51
N ALA A 81 -2.90 -3.88 12.39
CA ALA A 81 -3.04 -4.66 11.15
C ALA A 81 -2.31 -6.00 11.30
N CYS A 82 -3.04 -7.12 11.24
CA CYS A 82 -2.51 -8.44 11.56
C CYS A 82 -2.32 -9.33 10.34
N ASP A 83 -3.23 -9.29 9.38
CA ASP A 83 -3.18 -10.17 8.21
C ASP A 83 -3.93 -9.58 7.01
N ILE A 84 -3.78 -10.21 5.86
CA ILE A 84 -4.52 -9.92 4.63
C ILE A 84 -5.09 -11.24 4.12
N SER A 85 -6.40 -11.29 3.87
CA SER A 85 -7.05 -12.49 3.35
C SER A 85 -6.69 -12.76 1.88
N ASP A 86 -7.03 -13.93 1.38
CA ASP A 86 -6.95 -14.30 -0.04
C ASP A 86 -7.85 -13.44 -0.95
N GLN A 87 -8.83 -12.76 -0.37
CA GLN A 87 -9.69 -11.79 -1.05
C GLN A 87 -9.20 -10.34 -0.92
N GLY A 88 -8.00 -10.12 -0.33
CA GLY A 88 -7.41 -8.80 -0.16
C GLY A 88 -7.97 -7.97 1.02
N GLN A 89 -8.77 -8.58 1.90
CA GLN A 89 -9.30 -7.91 3.10
C GLN A 89 -8.21 -7.76 4.16
N LEU A 90 -8.15 -6.63 4.85
CA LEU A 90 -7.21 -6.38 5.94
C LEU A 90 -7.81 -6.80 7.28
N GLN A 91 -7.11 -7.67 8.01
CA GLN A 91 -7.49 -8.03 9.38
C GLN A 91 -6.92 -7.02 10.37
N ILE A 92 -7.78 -6.48 11.22
CA ILE A 92 -7.41 -5.55 12.28
C ILE A 92 -7.73 -6.19 13.64
N GLU A 93 -6.77 -6.21 14.53
CA GLU A 93 -6.97 -6.52 15.94
C GLU A 93 -7.23 -5.23 16.71
N LEU A 94 -8.41 -5.14 17.31
CA LEU A 94 -8.84 -3.99 18.11
C LEU A 94 -8.18 -4.01 19.50
N PRO A 95 -8.15 -2.89 20.22
CA PRO A 95 -7.64 -2.86 21.61
C PRO A 95 -8.35 -3.81 22.57
N THR A 96 -9.55 -4.23 22.23
CA THR A 96 -10.34 -5.26 22.95
C THR A 96 -9.80 -6.67 22.77
N GLY A 97 -8.90 -6.90 21.80
CA GLY A 97 -8.45 -8.22 21.37
C GLY A 97 -9.35 -8.86 20.29
N GLU A 98 -10.46 -8.22 19.95
CA GLU A 98 -11.33 -8.65 18.86
C GLU A 98 -10.62 -8.44 17.51
N LYS A 99 -10.82 -9.40 16.58
CA LYS A 99 -10.30 -9.31 15.20
C LYS A 99 -11.45 -9.11 14.23
N ILE A 100 -11.35 -8.08 13.40
CA ILE A 100 -12.30 -7.74 12.36
C ILE A 100 -11.65 -7.74 10.98
N TRP A 101 -12.41 -8.03 9.93
CA TRP A 101 -11.98 -7.92 8.55
C TRP A 101 -12.53 -6.65 7.90
N LEU A 102 -11.67 -5.83 7.35
CA LEU A 102 -12.05 -4.67 6.56
C LEU A 102 -12.21 -5.07 5.09
N HIS A 103 -13.43 -4.98 4.58
CA HIS A 103 -13.77 -5.31 3.18
C HIS A 103 -13.47 -4.15 2.23
N SER A 104 -13.49 -2.91 2.72
CA SER A 104 -13.26 -1.69 1.96
C SER A 104 -12.93 -0.55 2.92
N GLY A 105 -12.41 0.53 2.40
CA GLY A 105 -12.13 1.75 3.15
C GLY A 105 -10.68 2.20 3.04
N GLU A 106 -10.43 3.39 3.55
CA GLU A 106 -9.10 3.97 3.65
C GLU A 106 -8.51 3.68 5.03
N VAL A 107 -7.29 3.18 5.03
CA VAL A 107 -6.53 2.89 6.24
C VAL A 107 -5.32 3.82 6.29
N SER A 108 -5.11 4.48 7.41
CA SER A 108 -3.97 5.37 7.65
C SER A 108 -3.05 4.80 8.71
N LEU A 109 -1.73 4.87 8.49
CA LEU A 109 -0.75 4.58 9.54
C LEU A 109 -0.82 5.68 10.61
N THR A 110 -0.87 5.28 11.88
CA THR A 110 -0.90 6.23 13.01
C THR A 110 0.51 6.72 13.36
N LYS A 111 1.53 5.90 13.02
CA LYS A 111 2.96 6.26 13.13
C LYS A 111 3.71 5.71 11.92
N TRP A 112 4.59 6.51 11.38
CA TRP A 112 5.50 6.15 10.29
C TRP A 112 6.82 5.61 10.83
#